data_2abfcda2438041dec9f26cdd214f399b
#
_entry.id   2abfcda2438041dec9f26cdd214f399b
#
_cell.length_a   1.000
_cell.length_b   1.000
_cell.length_c   1.000
_cell.angle_alpha   90.00
_cell.angle_beta   90.00
_cell.angle_gamma   90.00
#
_symmetry.space_group_name_H-M   'P 1'
#
loop_
_entity.id
_entity.type
_entity.pdbx_description
1 polymer ?
#
loop_
_entity_poly.entity_id
_entity_poly.type
_entity_poly.pdbx_seq_one_letter_code
_entity_poly.pdbx_strand_id
1 'polypeptide(L)'
;LFPILKEKRNQSAGELSGGQRQQVAFGRALMTKPKILMLDEPTAGVSPIVMDELFSRIIEVRKTGVGILMVEQNAKQALGIADRGYVLVNGKNSREGSGEELLNNPEVRKSFLGG
;
A
#
# COMPACT_ATOMS: atom_id res chain seq x y z
N LEU A 1 7.30 -5.75 13.52
CA LEU A 1 7.07 -5.01 12.28
C LEU A 1 6.53 -3.60 12.55
N PHE A 2 5.61 -3.47 13.48
CA PHE A 2 5.01 -2.19 13.87
C PHE A 2 5.19 -1.97 15.38
N PRO A 3 6.25 -1.21 15.79
CA PRO A 3 6.53 -0.98 17.22
C PRO A 3 5.35 -0.41 18.00
N ILE A 4 4.54 0.46 17.39
CA ILE A 4 3.36 1.03 18.03
C ILE A 4 2.37 -0.03 18.49
N LEU A 5 2.28 -1.15 17.79
CA LEU A 5 1.37 -2.24 18.16
C LEU A 5 1.85 -2.95 19.43
N LYS A 6 3.17 -3.07 19.61
CA LYS A 6 3.73 -3.62 20.85
C LYS A 6 3.41 -2.73 22.04
N GLU A 7 3.53 -1.41 21.88
CA GLU A 7 3.20 -0.44 22.94
C GLU A 7 1.73 -0.49 23.31
N LYS A 8 0.86 -0.73 22.32
CA LYS A 8 -0.59 -0.69 22.48
C LYS A 8 -1.25 -2.08 22.56
N ARG A 9 -0.46 -3.11 22.80
CA ARG A 9 -0.95 -4.52 22.78
C ARG A 9 -2.10 -4.81 23.73
N ASN A 10 -2.20 -4.05 24.81
CA ASN A 10 -3.24 -4.22 25.83
C ASN A 10 -4.47 -3.35 25.60
N GLN A 11 -4.52 -2.59 24.50
CA GLN A 11 -5.67 -1.77 24.13
C GLN A 11 -6.55 -2.51 23.13
N SER A 12 -7.86 -2.26 23.19
CA SER A 12 -8.75 -2.77 22.15
C SER A 12 -8.50 -2.05 20.82
N ALA A 13 -8.80 -2.71 19.70
CA ALA A 13 -8.65 -2.10 18.38
C ALA A 13 -9.50 -0.83 18.21
N GLY A 14 -10.65 -0.75 18.92
CA GLY A 14 -11.51 0.43 18.89
C GLY A 14 -10.90 1.68 19.51
N GLU A 15 -9.88 1.53 20.36
CA GLU A 15 -9.18 2.63 21.01
C GLU A 15 -8.02 3.18 20.18
N LEU A 16 -7.71 2.56 19.04
CA LEU A 16 -6.61 2.94 18.20
C LEU A 16 -7.02 4.00 17.16
N SER A 17 -6.06 4.82 16.72
CA SER A 17 -6.27 5.75 15.60
C SER A 17 -6.55 4.99 14.31
N GLY A 18 -7.05 5.68 13.27
CA GLY A 18 -7.26 5.09 11.95
C GLY A 18 -6.00 4.46 11.38
N GLY A 19 -4.84 5.16 11.49
CA GLY A 19 -3.57 4.63 11.03
C GLY A 19 -3.11 3.42 11.82
N GLN A 20 -3.34 3.42 13.14
CA GLN A 20 -3.00 2.28 13.99
C GLN A 20 -3.89 1.08 13.67
N ARG A 21 -5.17 1.30 13.37
CA ARG A 21 -6.07 0.23 12.92
C ARG A 21 -5.59 -0.41 11.61
N GLN A 22 -5.10 0.40 10.67
CA GLN A 22 -4.53 -0.11 9.42
C GLN A 22 -3.31 -0.99 9.69
N GLN A 23 -2.45 -0.59 10.62
CA GLN A 23 -1.30 -1.40 11.02
C GLN A 23 -1.72 -2.74 11.65
N VAL A 24 -2.77 -2.75 12.46
CA VAL A 24 -3.34 -3.98 13.02
C VAL A 24 -3.86 -4.89 11.91
N ALA A 25 -4.61 -4.34 10.97
CA ALA A 25 -5.16 -5.11 9.85
C ALA A 25 -4.03 -5.74 9.02
N PHE A 26 -2.99 -4.97 8.74
CA PHE A 26 -1.81 -5.44 8.02
C PHE A 26 -1.10 -6.57 8.77
N GLY A 27 -0.86 -6.37 10.07
CA GLY A 27 -0.25 -7.39 10.92
C GLY A 27 -1.07 -8.67 11.00
N ARG A 28 -2.39 -8.56 11.10
CA ARG A 28 -3.29 -9.72 11.11
C ARG A 28 -3.17 -10.54 9.83
N ALA A 29 -3.15 -9.86 8.68
CA ALA A 29 -3.02 -10.54 7.40
C ALA A 29 -1.71 -11.33 7.32
N LEU A 30 -0.62 -10.78 7.88
CA LEU A 30 0.68 -11.44 7.88
C LEU A 30 0.76 -12.65 8.80
N MET A 31 -0.09 -12.72 9.84
CA MET A 31 -0.08 -13.86 10.76
C MET A 31 -0.43 -15.19 10.09
N THR A 32 -1.13 -15.15 8.97
CA THR A 32 -1.46 -16.36 8.20
C THR A 32 -0.31 -16.87 7.36
N LYS A 33 0.84 -16.17 7.34
CA LYS A 33 2.01 -16.46 6.52
C LYS A 33 1.64 -16.65 5.04
N PRO A 34 1.03 -15.64 4.41
CA PRO A 34 0.52 -15.76 3.05
C PRO A 34 1.64 -15.82 2.02
N LYS A 35 1.36 -16.43 0.88
CA LYS A 35 2.22 -16.34 -0.31
C LYS A 35 1.93 -15.07 -1.08
N ILE A 36 0.69 -14.61 -1.04
CA ILE A 36 0.22 -13.38 -1.68
C ILE A 36 -0.55 -12.58 -0.64
N LEU A 37 -0.21 -11.31 -0.51
CA LEU A 37 -0.92 -10.36 0.33
C LEU A 37 -1.70 -9.40 -0.57
N MET A 38 -3.00 -9.29 -0.32
CA MET A 38 -3.88 -8.38 -1.07
C MET A 38 -4.23 -7.20 -0.20
N LEU A 39 -3.97 -5.99 -0.69
CA LEU A 39 -4.17 -4.73 0.03
C LEU A 39 -5.12 -3.84 -0.79
N ASP A 40 -6.23 -3.46 -0.18
CA ASP A 40 -7.21 -2.59 -0.81
C ASP A 40 -7.15 -1.20 -0.15
N GLU A 41 -6.61 -0.24 -0.88
CA GLU A 41 -6.41 1.14 -0.43
C GLU A 41 -5.82 1.23 0.98
N PRO A 42 -4.65 0.62 1.24
CA PRO A 42 -4.11 0.52 2.60
C PRO A 42 -3.78 1.88 3.24
N THR A 43 -3.59 2.92 2.45
CA THR A 43 -3.26 4.25 2.97
C THR A 43 -4.44 5.22 3.00
N ALA A 44 -5.65 4.75 2.70
CA ALA A 44 -6.84 5.61 2.73
C ALA A 44 -7.09 6.15 4.14
N GLY A 45 -7.22 7.47 4.26
CA GLY A 45 -7.54 8.11 5.52
C GLY A 45 -6.44 8.15 6.57
N VAL A 46 -5.21 7.74 6.24
CA VAL A 46 -4.09 7.81 7.18
C VAL A 46 -3.28 9.09 6.98
N SER A 47 -2.53 9.48 8.02
CA SER A 47 -1.64 10.64 7.94
C SER A 47 -0.46 10.37 7.00
N PRO A 48 0.18 11.42 6.45
CA PRO A 48 1.36 11.23 5.59
C PRO A 48 2.49 10.43 6.23
N ILE A 49 2.72 10.62 7.53
CA ILE A 49 3.77 9.88 8.26
C ILE A 49 3.43 8.39 8.32
N VAL A 50 2.17 8.07 8.64
CA VAL A 50 1.71 6.67 8.67
C VAL A 50 1.72 6.06 7.27
N MET A 51 1.38 6.84 6.25
CA MET A 51 1.43 6.41 4.85
C MET A 51 2.85 5.95 4.48
N ASP A 52 3.85 6.77 4.77
CA ASP A 52 5.25 6.44 4.48
C ASP A 52 5.69 5.18 5.24
N GLU A 53 5.27 5.04 6.49
CA GLU A 53 5.56 3.86 7.29
C GLU A 53 4.93 2.60 6.69
N LEU A 54 3.66 2.66 6.26
CA LEU A 54 2.99 1.54 5.64
C LEU A 54 3.67 1.11 4.33
N PHE A 55 4.06 2.05 3.47
CA PHE A 55 4.77 1.72 2.25
C PHE A 55 6.13 1.09 2.54
N SER A 56 6.84 1.58 3.56
CA SER A 56 8.12 0.97 3.99
C SER A 56 7.93 -0.47 4.44
N ARG A 57 6.86 -0.76 5.17
CA ARG A 57 6.56 -2.11 5.63
C ARG A 57 6.16 -3.03 4.48
N ILE A 58 5.43 -2.52 3.51
CA ILE A 58 5.09 -3.27 2.30
C ILE A 58 6.36 -3.71 1.56
N ILE A 59 7.32 -2.81 1.42
CA ILE A 59 8.62 -3.13 0.80
C ILE A 59 9.33 -4.24 1.58
N GLU A 60 9.35 -4.15 2.91
CA GLU A 60 9.98 -5.18 3.75
C GLU A 60 9.33 -6.55 3.55
N VAL A 61 7.99 -6.58 3.51
CA VAL A 61 7.25 -7.83 3.29
C VAL A 61 7.57 -8.43 1.93
N ARG A 62 7.64 -7.59 0.89
CA ARG A 62 8.01 -8.04 -0.45
C ARG A 62 9.38 -8.72 -0.46
N LYS A 63 10.33 -8.17 0.28
CA LYS A 63 11.69 -8.74 0.37
C LYS A 63 11.72 -10.13 0.98
N THR A 64 10.70 -10.52 1.73
CA THR A 64 10.61 -11.87 2.30
C THR A 64 10.07 -12.90 1.31
N GLY A 65 9.73 -12.51 0.09
CA GLY A 65 9.23 -13.40 -0.93
C GLY A 65 7.71 -13.43 -1.06
N VAL A 66 6.99 -12.63 -0.28
CA VAL A 66 5.54 -12.51 -0.39
C VAL A 66 5.20 -11.66 -1.60
N GLY A 67 4.34 -12.16 -2.48
CA GLY A 67 3.78 -11.38 -3.59
C GLY A 67 2.74 -10.40 -3.05
N ILE A 68 2.69 -9.18 -3.61
CA ILE A 68 1.75 -8.16 -3.14
C ILE A 68 0.91 -7.66 -4.31
N LEU A 69 -0.41 -7.76 -4.16
CA LEU A 69 -1.36 -7.15 -5.06
C LEU A 69 -2.03 -6.00 -4.29
N MET A 70 -1.85 -4.78 -4.77
CA MET A 70 -2.31 -3.59 -4.05
C MET A 70 -3.17 -2.72 -4.96
N VAL A 71 -4.31 -2.28 -4.43
CA VAL A 71 -5.13 -1.24 -5.06
C VAL A 71 -4.88 0.05 -4.28
N GLU A 72 -4.51 1.11 -4.98
CA GLU A 72 -4.13 2.35 -4.30
C GLU A 72 -4.48 3.57 -5.16
N GLN A 73 -5.06 4.59 -4.53
CA GLN A 73 -5.29 5.89 -5.17
C GLN A 73 -4.03 6.76 -5.18
N ASN A 74 -3.14 6.57 -4.21
CA ASN A 74 -1.86 7.28 -4.17
C ASN A 74 -0.93 6.68 -5.21
N ALA A 75 -1.18 7.03 -6.48
CA ALA A 75 -0.53 6.40 -7.62
C ALA A 75 0.97 6.60 -7.63
N LYS A 76 1.45 7.78 -7.26
CA LYS A 76 2.89 8.09 -7.29
C LYS A 76 3.67 7.16 -6.38
N GLN A 77 3.25 7.03 -5.13
CA GLN A 77 3.94 6.17 -4.18
C GLN A 77 3.76 4.68 -4.52
N ALA A 78 2.56 4.28 -4.92
CA ALA A 78 2.30 2.90 -5.29
C ALA A 78 3.16 2.45 -6.48
N LEU A 79 3.21 3.25 -7.54
CA LEU A 79 4.02 2.94 -8.71
C LEU A 79 5.52 3.00 -8.40
N GLY A 80 5.92 3.84 -7.44
CA GLY A 80 7.31 3.93 -7.00
C GLY A 80 7.86 2.64 -6.41
N ILE A 81 7.01 1.79 -5.86
CA ILE A 81 7.42 0.51 -5.28
C ILE A 81 6.95 -0.71 -6.08
N ALA A 82 6.12 -0.51 -7.09
CA ALA A 82 5.54 -1.60 -7.86
C ALA A 82 6.51 -2.13 -8.92
N ASP A 83 6.56 -3.44 -9.06
CA ASP A 83 7.25 -4.08 -10.18
C ASP A 83 6.41 -3.91 -11.45
N ARG A 84 5.09 -4.02 -11.31
CA ARG A 84 4.16 -3.86 -12.42
C ARG A 84 2.91 -3.14 -11.95
N GLY A 85 2.38 -2.26 -12.78
CA GLY A 85 1.17 -1.51 -12.49
C GLY A 85 0.11 -1.65 -13.57
N TYR A 86 -1.13 -1.48 -13.15
CA TYR A 86 -2.30 -1.45 -14.02
C TYR A 86 -3.13 -0.22 -13.67
N VAL A 87 -3.36 0.64 -14.65
CA VAL A 87 -4.16 1.85 -14.43
C VAL A 87 -5.58 1.56 -14.90
N LEU A 88 -6.52 1.62 -13.96
CA LEU A 88 -7.94 1.38 -14.23
C LEU A 88 -8.68 2.71 -14.35
N VAL A 89 -9.48 2.86 -15.38
CA VAL A 89 -10.35 4.01 -15.61
C VAL A 89 -11.75 3.49 -15.92
N ASN A 90 -12.72 3.92 -15.13
CA ASN A 90 -14.11 3.49 -15.29
C ASN A 90 -14.27 1.96 -15.35
N GLY A 91 -13.53 1.26 -14.48
CA GLY A 91 -13.62 -0.20 -14.39
C GLY A 91 -12.88 -0.97 -15.48
N LYS A 92 -12.14 -0.28 -16.35
CA LYS A 92 -11.39 -0.93 -17.44
C LYS A 92 -9.90 -0.65 -17.31
N ASN A 93 -9.09 -1.63 -17.68
CA ASN A 93 -7.66 -1.44 -17.77
C ASN A 93 -7.32 -0.47 -18.90
N SER A 94 -6.79 0.69 -18.53
CA SER A 94 -6.41 1.73 -19.48
C SER A 94 -4.96 1.59 -19.93
N ARG A 95 -4.06 1.29 -18.99
CA ARG A 95 -2.63 1.14 -19.26
C ARG A 95 -2.02 0.13 -18.32
N GLU A 96 -0.95 -0.53 -18.79
CA GLU A 96 -0.17 -1.43 -17.95
C GLU A 96 1.32 -1.30 -18.32
N GLY A 97 2.17 -1.65 -17.38
CA GLY A 97 3.62 -1.60 -17.56
C GLY A 97 4.34 -1.76 -16.24
N SER A 98 5.66 -1.62 -16.27
CA SER A 98 6.42 -1.55 -15.03
C SER A 98 6.04 -0.30 -14.24
N GLY A 99 6.27 -0.30 -12.92
CA GLY A 99 6.06 0.91 -12.12
C GLY A 99 6.83 2.09 -12.66
N GLU A 100 8.09 1.87 -13.05
CA GLU A 100 8.94 2.91 -13.62
C GLU A 100 8.39 3.46 -14.95
N GLU A 101 7.97 2.58 -15.86
CA GLU A 101 7.38 3.00 -17.13
C GLU A 101 6.15 3.89 -16.92
N LEU A 102 5.28 3.50 -16.00
CA LEU A 102 4.05 4.25 -15.73
C LEU A 102 4.34 5.57 -15.03
N LEU A 103 5.32 5.62 -14.12
CA LEU A 103 5.74 6.87 -13.48
C LEU A 103 6.26 7.89 -14.49
N ASN A 104 6.93 7.43 -15.54
CA ASN A 104 7.51 8.29 -16.56
C ASN A 104 6.59 8.53 -17.77
N ASN A 105 5.42 7.89 -17.80
CA ASN A 105 4.46 8.09 -18.89
C ASN A 105 3.78 9.46 -18.76
N PRO A 106 3.88 10.33 -19.79
CA PRO A 106 3.32 11.69 -19.70
C PRO A 106 1.81 11.72 -19.45
N GLU A 107 1.04 10.80 -20.05
CA GLU A 107 -0.40 10.76 -19.86
C GLU A 107 -0.79 10.32 -18.44
N VAL A 108 -0.06 9.34 -17.89
CA VAL A 108 -0.25 8.89 -16.52
C VAL A 108 0.08 10.02 -15.56
N ARG A 109 1.20 10.70 -15.76
CA ARG A 109 1.59 11.84 -14.91
C ARG A 109 0.54 12.94 -14.94
N LYS A 110 0.04 13.28 -16.12
CA LYS A 110 -0.98 14.32 -16.28
C LYS A 110 -2.30 13.94 -15.59
N SER A 111 -2.73 12.70 -15.75
CA SER A 111 -4.05 12.25 -15.27
C SER A 111 -4.09 11.84 -13.82
N PHE A 112 -2.99 11.30 -13.27
CA PHE A 112 -3.03 10.66 -11.96
C PHE A 112 -1.95 11.12 -10.98
N LEU A 113 -0.88 11.77 -11.46
CA LEU A 113 0.26 12.15 -10.62
C LEU A 113 0.40 13.67 -10.42
N GLY A 114 -0.53 14.45 -10.97
CA GLY A 114 -0.53 15.91 -10.83
C GLY A 114 0.50 16.62 -11.72
N GLY A 115 0.92 15.96 -12.77
CA GLY A 115 1.89 16.52 -13.71
C GLY A 115 3.25 15.89 -13.59
#